data_100086fcd8f1451576743720f4eecc98
#
_entry.id   100086fcd8f1451576743720f4eecc98
#
_cell.length_a   1.000
_cell.length_b   1.000
_cell.length_c   1.000
_cell.angle_alpha   90.00
_cell.angle_beta   90.00
_cell.angle_gamma   90.00
#
_symmetry.space_group_name_H-M   'P 1'
#
loop_
_entity.id
_entity.type
_entity.pdbx_description
1 polymer ?
#
loop_
_entity_poly.entity_id
_entity_poly.type
_entity_poly.pdbx_seq_one_letter_code
_entity_poly.pdbx_strand_id
1 'polypeptide(L)'
;VMDDSDDRLAARLAPALALLAAVGETGHVTRAADLLGVPQPTASRRLAALAEVVGAPLVLPSGRGIRLTRTGRTLAAASTRALAAMTAAAREVREEIDPGSGRIVLGFLHLLGRTLVPSLIGGFRERNPGIRFSLAQGSRQDMLDALHEGEIDLVFVAPMPLGDPGLVSRPLADQELLLCAPPSHRLATRTRVRAADLEGEDLVTLEHGYGLRQITDDLCAAAGFEPRIAFEGQESETVRGLVAAGLGVALLPRSDHPPAGGVVEIPLSPPVFRTVGVSWPAGERLTPAARAFRDHVCSHPTDLGPAFRPPRGKRSGQA
;
A
#
# COMPACT_ATOMS: atom_id res chain seq x y z
N VAL A 1 -12.02 16.46 -30.04
CA VAL A 1 -11.03 17.40 -30.59
C VAL A 1 -10.47 18.12 -29.38
N MET A 2 -9.29 17.68 -28.88
CA MET A 2 -8.54 18.40 -27.87
C MET A 2 -8.05 19.71 -28.46
N ASP A 3 -8.11 20.78 -27.68
CA ASP A 3 -7.72 22.11 -28.15
C ASP A 3 -6.19 22.18 -28.23
N ASP A 4 -5.64 22.47 -29.43
CA ASP A 4 -4.18 22.57 -29.73
C ASP A 4 -3.45 23.56 -28.79
N SER A 5 -4.17 24.43 -28.10
CA SER A 5 -3.65 25.37 -27.11
C SER A 5 -3.28 24.68 -25.79
N ASP A 6 -4.08 23.72 -25.32
CA ASP A 6 -3.87 23.03 -24.04
C ASP A 6 -2.71 22.02 -24.13
N ASP A 7 -2.55 21.33 -25.26
CA ASP A 7 -1.43 20.40 -25.48
C ASP A 7 -0.08 21.13 -25.52
N ARG A 8 -0.01 22.29 -26.18
CA ARG A 8 1.20 23.14 -26.18
C ARG A 8 1.49 23.72 -24.80
N LEU A 9 0.45 24.04 -24.05
CA LEU A 9 0.59 24.53 -22.69
C LEU A 9 1.17 23.45 -21.79
N ALA A 10 0.64 22.23 -21.82
CA ALA A 10 1.14 21.11 -21.05
C ALA A 10 2.62 20.82 -21.31
N ALA A 11 3.06 20.78 -22.58
CA ALA A 11 4.46 20.57 -22.94
C ALA A 11 5.39 21.68 -22.40
N ARG A 12 4.97 22.93 -22.41
CA ARG A 12 5.75 24.06 -21.88
C ARG A 12 5.83 24.04 -20.36
N LEU A 13 4.83 23.50 -19.68
CA LEU A 13 4.74 23.45 -18.22
C LEU A 13 5.41 22.22 -17.62
N ALA A 14 5.71 21.18 -18.40
CA ALA A 14 6.25 19.91 -17.91
C ALA A 14 7.42 20.05 -16.90
N PRO A 15 8.45 20.91 -17.14
CA PRO A 15 9.54 21.09 -16.16
C PRO A 15 9.10 21.75 -14.84
N ALA A 16 8.05 22.59 -14.88
CA ALA A 16 7.50 23.23 -13.70
C ALA A 16 6.55 22.30 -12.93
N LEU A 17 5.86 21.41 -13.63
CA LEU A 17 5.00 20.38 -13.06
C LEU A 17 5.83 19.35 -12.31
N ALA A 18 6.97 18.91 -12.86
CA ALA A 18 7.92 18.03 -12.17
C ALA A 18 8.43 18.66 -10.87
N LEU A 19 8.74 19.96 -10.91
CA LEU A 19 9.19 20.69 -9.75
C LEU A 19 8.06 20.82 -8.69
N LEU A 20 6.82 21.05 -9.10
CA LEU A 20 5.69 21.13 -8.18
C LEU A 20 5.42 19.80 -7.47
N ALA A 21 5.55 18.68 -8.18
CA ALA A 21 5.48 17.34 -7.59
C ALA A 21 6.57 17.15 -6.53
N ALA A 22 7.84 17.42 -6.86
CA ALA A 22 8.96 17.32 -5.93
C ALA A 22 8.84 18.27 -4.72
N VAL A 23 8.22 19.43 -4.89
CA VAL A 23 7.91 20.34 -3.78
C VAL A 23 6.83 19.75 -2.87
N GLY A 24 5.84 19.06 -3.43
CA GLY A 24 4.81 18.35 -2.66
C GLY A 24 5.40 17.31 -1.70
N GLU A 25 6.41 16.57 -2.17
CA GLU A 25 7.10 15.54 -1.38
C GLU A 25 8.05 16.13 -0.32
N THR A 26 8.81 17.15 -0.71
CA THR A 26 9.91 17.64 0.14
C THR A 26 9.51 18.75 1.11
N GLY A 27 8.44 19.48 0.83
CA GLY A 27 8.04 20.69 1.56
C GLY A 27 9.01 21.87 1.43
N HIS A 28 10.03 21.78 0.54
CA HIS A 28 11.08 22.79 0.38
C HIS A 28 11.48 22.99 -1.09
N VAL A 29 11.48 24.23 -1.58
CA VAL A 29 11.90 24.54 -2.95
C VAL A 29 13.35 24.16 -3.20
N THR A 30 14.24 24.40 -2.23
CA THR A 30 15.67 24.08 -2.37
C THR A 30 15.88 22.57 -2.52
N ARG A 31 15.28 21.75 -1.66
CA ARG A 31 15.38 20.28 -1.76
C ARG A 31 14.80 19.74 -3.06
N ALA A 32 13.65 20.27 -3.49
CA ALA A 32 13.06 19.90 -4.77
C ALA A 32 13.95 20.30 -5.96
N ALA A 33 14.59 21.45 -5.90
CA ALA A 33 15.54 21.92 -6.91
C ALA A 33 16.77 20.99 -6.99
N ASP A 34 17.34 20.62 -5.83
CA ASP A 34 18.48 19.71 -5.73
C ASP A 34 18.15 18.32 -6.30
N LEU A 35 16.96 17.77 -6.00
CA LEU A 35 16.49 16.49 -6.56
C LEU A 35 16.40 16.50 -8.10
N LEU A 36 16.04 17.64 -8.68
CA LEU A 36 15.89 17.78 -10.14
C LEU A 36 17.16 18.33 -10.81
N GLY A 37 18.23 18.57 -10.08
CA GLY A 37 19.49 19.09 -10.61
C GLY A 37 19.36 20.50 -11.20
N VAL A 38 18.46 21.34 -10.68
CA VAL A 38 18.26 22.72 -11.15
C VAL A 38 18.62 23.74 -10.07
N PRO A 39 19.18 24.92 -10.44
CA PRO A 39 19.43 25.99 -9.48
C PRO A 39 18.14 26.47 -8.80
N GLN A 40 18.19 26.69 -7.47
CA GLN A 40 17.03 27.13 -6.68
C GLN A 40 16.35 28.41 -7.24
N PRO A 41 17.08 29.46 -7.73
CA PRO A 41 16.44 30.64 -8.33
C PRO A 41 15.64 30.29 -9.61
N THR A 42 16.10 29.30 -10.37
CA THR A 42 15.37 28.78 -11.54
C THR A 42 14.12 28.04 -11.14
N ALA A 43 14.21 27.20 -10.09
CA ALA A 43 13.06 26.50 -9.53
C ALA A 43 12.00 27.47 -9.04
N SER A 44 12.36 28.49 -8.26
CA SER A 44 11.42 29.50 -7.78
C SER A 44 10.73 30.27 -8.92
N ARG A 45 11.47 30.65 -9.96
CA ARG A 45 10.88 31.32 -11.15
C ARG A 45 9.92 30.41 -11.91
N ARG A 46 10.23 29.13 -12.06
CA ARG A 46 9.34 28.16 -12.73
C ARG A 46 8.05 27.95 -11.97
N LEU A 47 8.09 27.86 -10.63
CA LEU A 47 6.88 27.77 -9.81
C LEU A 47 6.02 29.02 -9.87
N ALA A 48 6.64 30.21 -9.86
CA ALA A 48 5.94 31.47 -10.00
C ALA A 48 5.24 31.57 -11.38
N ALA A 49 5.97 31.27 -12.46
CA ALA A 49 5.40 31.26 -13.81
C ALA A 49 4.25 30.24 -13.97
N LEU A 50 4.37 29.07 -13.33
CA LEU A 50 3.28 28.09 -13.31
C LEU A 50 2.06 28.62 -12.57
N ALA A 51 2.24 29.32 -11.44
CA ALA A 51 1.15 29.93 -10.69
C ALA A 51 0.44 31.05 -11.49
N GLU A 52 1.18 31.85 -12.26
CA GLU A 52 0.63 32.85 -13.17
C GLU A 52 -0.22 32.21 -14.28
N VAL A 53 0.26 31.15 -14.91
CA VAL A 53 -0.49 30.44 -15.97
C VAL A 53 -1.76 29.80 -15.40
N VAL A 54 -1.70 29.22 -14.20
CA VAL A 54 -2.86 28.60 -13.53
C VAL A 54 -3.82 29.66 -12.98
N GLY A 55 -3.36 30.89 -12.79
CA GLY A 55 -4.16 31.99 -12.23
C GLY A 55 -4.42 31.87 -10.72
N ALA A 56 -3.63 31.04 -10.02
CA ALA A 56 -3.79 30.82 -8.59
C ALA A 56 -2.46 30.47 -7.90
N PRO A 57 -2.26 30.87 -6.64
CA PRO A 57 -1.08 30.46 -5.88
C PRO A 57 -1.06 28.94 -5.67
N LEU A 58 0.08 28.31 -5.96
CA LEU A 58 0.27 26.86 -5.84
C LEU A 58 0.94 26.47 -4.52
N VAL A 59 1.72 27.39 -3.95
CA VAL A 59 2.47 27.21 -2.70
C VAL A 59 2.23 28.37 -1.74
N LEU A 60 2.31 28.09 -0.43
CA LEU A 60 2.25 29.08 0.63
C LEU A 60 3.41 28.86 1.59
N PRO A 61 3.96 29.91 2.21
CA PRO A 61 4.96 29.78 3.27
C PRO A 61 4.39 28.93 4.45
N SER A 62 5.21 28.10 5.04
CA SER A 62 4.86 27.28 6.21
C SER A 62 6.10 27.06 7.09
N GLY A 63 6.23 27.80 8.16
CA GLY A 63 7.40 27.77 9.01
C GLY A 63 8.69 28.08 8.24
N ARG A 64 9.66 27.15 8.27
CA ARG A 64 10.92 27.23 7.52
C ARG A 64 10.84 26.67 6.10
N GLY A 65 9.66 26.19 5.68
CA GLY A 65 9.44 25.60 4.36
C GLY A 65 8.23 26.20 3.67
N ILE A 66 7.65 25.42 2.78
CA ILE A 66 6.44 25.75 2.04
C ILE A 66 5.44 24.59 2.11
N ARG A 67 4.16 24.88 1.94
CA ARG A 67 3.11 23.89 1.77
C ARG A 67 2.32 24.16 0.49
N LEU A 68 1.80 23.12 -0.11
CA LEU A 68 0.92 23.25 -1.28
C LEU A 68 -0.44 23.83 -0.87
N THR A 69 -0.99 24.70 -1.72
CA THR A 69 -2.40 25.09 -1.66
C THR A 69 -3.30 23.91 -2.09
N ARG A 70 -4.62 24.06 -2.01
CA ARG A 70 -5.54 23.07 -2.59
C ARG A 70 -5.28 22.88 -4.09
N THR A 71 -5.19 23.98 -4.84
CA THR A 71 -4.86 23.97 -6.27
C THR A 71 -3.50 23.34 -6.53
N GLY A 72 -2.48 23.69 -5.71
CA GLY A 72 -1.15 23.10 -5.79
C GLY A 72 -1.16 21.59 -5.57
N ARG A 73 -1.90 21.06 -4.59
CA ARG A 73 -2.04 19.62 -4.36
C ARG A 73 -2.69 18.89 -5.54
N THR A 74 -3.80 19.43 -6.05
CA THR A 74 -4.47 18.84 -7.21
C THR A 74 -3.54 18.75 -8.42
N LEU A 75 -2.79 19.80 -8.70
CA LEU A 75 -1.88 19.84 -9.83
C LEU A 75 -0.62 18.97 -9.59
N ALA A 76 -0.08 18.95 -8.38
CA ALA A 76 1.05 18.08 -8.02
C ALA A 76 0.68 16.60 -8.19
N ALA A 77 -0.46 16.16 -7.66
CA ALA A 77 -0.92 14.77 -7.83
C ALA A 77 -1.11 14.40 -9.31
N ALA A 78 -1.67 15.29 -10.13
CA ALA A 78 -1.76 15.07 -11.57
C ALA A 78 -0.38 14.98 -12.24
N SER A 79 0.57 15.82 -11.80
CA SER A 79 1.95 15.82 -12.31
C SER A 79 2.69 14.53 -11.94
N THR A 80 2.56 14.05 -10.71
CA THR A 80 3.15 12.79 -10.25
C THR A 80 2.65 11.62 -11.13
N ARG A 81 1.34 11.53 -11.37
CA ARG A 81 0.78 10.49 -12.27
C ARG A 81 1.32 10.59 -13.71
N ALA A 82 1.41 11.79 -14.27
CA ALA A 82 1.93 11.98 -15.62
C ALA A 82 3.41 11.59 -15.73
N LEU A 83 4.23 11.99 -14.75
CA LEU A 83 5.65 11.62 -14.69
C LEU A 83 5.85 10.11 -14.50
N ALA A 84 5.04 9.49 -13.66
CA ALA A 84 5.06 8.04 -13.47
C ALA A 84 4.73 7.29 -14.78
N ALA A 85 3.71 7.76 -15.53
CA ALA A 85 3.35 7.19 -16.82
C ALA A 85 4.50 7.32 -17.85
N MET A 86 5.15 8.48 -17.93
CA MET A 86 6.31 8.69 -18.79
C MET A 86 7.50 7.80 -18.40
N THR A 87 7.75 7.65 -17.09
CA THR A 87 8.80 6.78 -16.57
C THR A 87 8.52 5.30 -16.89
N ALA A 88 7.26 4.87 -16.78
CA ALA A 88 6.85 3.51 -17.15
C ALA A 88 7.05 3.25 -18.63
N ALA A 89 6.63 4.17 -19.52
CA ALA A 89 6.84 4.06 -20.96
C ALA A 89 8.33 4.01 -21.33
N ALA A 90 9.17 4.85 -20.71
CA ALA A 90 10.61 4.81 -20.92
C ALA A 90 11.25 3.50 -20.45
N ARG A 91 10.72 2.91 -19.35
CA ARG A 91 11.14 1.57 -18.90
C ARG A 91 10.72 0.49 -19.89
N GLU A 92 9.47 0.52 -20.36
CA GLU A 92 8.94 -0.44 -21.35
C GLU A 92 9.80 -0.48 -22.61
N VAL A 93 10.11 0.68 -23.20
CA VAL A 93 11.01 0.78 -24.37
C VAL A 93 12.39 0.18 -24.09
N ARG A 94 12.97 0.40 -22.90
CA ARG A 94 14.27 -0.20 -22.56
C ARG A 94 14.18 -1.72 -22.40
N GLU A 95 13.08 -2.23 -21.82
CA GLU A 95 12.86 -3.67 -21.64
C GLU A 95 12.55 -4.38 -22.97
N GLU A 96 11.97 -3.68 -23.96
CA GLU A 96 11.85 -4.19 -25.34
C GLU A 96 13.21 -4.34 -26.02
N ILE A 97 14.14 -3.41 -25.73
CA ILE A 97 15.51 -3.45 -26.26
C ILE A 97 16.35 -4.53 -25.56
N ASP A 98 16.17 -4.71 -24.25
CA ASP A 98 16.89 -5.71 -23.43
C ASP A 98 15.92 -6.39 -22.45
N PRO A 99 15.20 -7.43 -22.89
CA PRO A 99 14.19 -8.12 -22.08
C PRO A 99 14.73 -8.77 -20.79
N GLY A 100 16.05 -8.92 -20.68
CA GLY A 100 16.71 -9.51 -19.51
C GLY A 100 17.00 -8.53 -18.37
N SER A 101 16.84 -7.22 -18.58
CA SER A 101 17.31 -6.18 -17.64
C SER A 101 16.20 -5.35 -16.98
N GLY A 102 14.97 -5.82 -16.97
CA GLY A 102 13.81 -5.11 -16.43
C GLY A 102 13.90 -4.79 -14.92
N ARG A 103 13.11 -3.81 -14.50
CA ARG A 103 12.95 -3.44 -13.08
C ARG A 103 11.47 -3.47 -12.69
N ILE A 104 11.17 -4.08 -11.56
CA ILE A 104 9.82 -4.15 -10.98
C ILE A 104 9.81 -3.33 -9.67
N VAL A 105 8.88 -2.42 -9.54
CA VAL A 105 8.62 -1.72 -8.27
C VAL A 105 7.45 -2.40 -7.59
N LEU A 106 7.72 -3.07 -6.48
CA LEU A 106 6.77 -3.91 -5.76
C LEU A 106 6.42 -3.29 -4.42
N GLY A 107 5.13 -2.97 -4.22
CA GLY A 107 4.58 -2.53 -2.94
C GLY A 107 4.01 -3.69 -2.14
N PHE A 108 4.10 -3.64 -0.82
CA PHE A 108 3.50 -4.65 0.06
C PHE A 108 3.36 -4.20 1.50
N LEU A 109 2.44 -4.84 2.23
CA LEU A 109 2.27 -4.64 3.66
C LEU A 109 3.42 -5.26 4.45
N HIS A 110 3.85 -4.63 5.53
CA HIS A 110 5.01 -5.05 6.36
C HIS A 110 5.00 -6.55 6.68
N LEU A 111 3.85 -7.08 7.13
CA LEU A 111 3.73 -8.50 7.49
C LEU A 111 4.00 -9.47 6.33
N LEU A 112 3.69 -9.07 5.09
CA LEU A 112 3.87 -9.91 3.90
C LEU A 112 5.34 -9.97 3.45
N GLY A 113 6.16 -9.02 3.89
CA GLY A 113 7.60 -8.96 3.59
C GLY A 113 8.43 -10.05 4.27
N ARG A 114 7.88 -10.76 5.25
CA ARG A 114 8.64 -11.79 6.00
C ARG A 114 8.69 -13.15 5.28
N THR A 115 7.62 -13.53 4.63
CA THR A 115 7.47 -14.86 4.01
C THR A 115 6.99 -14.79 2.57
N LEU A 116 5.84 -14.16 2.31
CA LEU A 116 5.21 -14.12 1.00
C LEU A 116 6.11 -13.50 -0.07
N VAL A 117 6.56 -12.28 0.16
CA VAL A 117 7.34 -11.51 -0.84
C VAL A 117 8.68 -12.18 -1.16
N PRO A 118 9.51 -12.59 -0.17
CA PRO A 118 10.75 -13.31 -0.44
C PRO A 118 10.54 -14.62 -1.23
N SER A 119 9.51 -15.39 -0.90
CA SER A 119 9.19 -16.64 -1.60
C SER A 119 8.85 -16.41 -3.07
N LEU A 120 7.96 -15.44 -3.34
CA LEU A 120 7.56 -15.11 -4.71
C LEU A 120 8.70 -14.55 -5.56
N ILE A 121 9.50 -13.64 -4.98
CA ILE A 121 10.66 -13.07 -5.68
C ILE A 121 11.73 -14.15 -5.92
N GLY A 122 11.99 -15.01 -4.94
CA GLY A 122 12.97 -16.11 -5.05
C GLY A 122 12.64 -17.01 -6.23
N GLY A 123 11.45 -17.58 -6.25
CA GLY A 123 11.01 -18.48 -7.32
C GLY A 123 10.95 -17.81 -8.72
N PHE A 124 10.65 -16.52 -8.78
CA PHE A 124 10.68 -15.79 -10.04
C PHE A 124 12.11 -15.54 -10.56
N ARG A 125 13.02 -15.15 -9.66
CA ARG A 125 14.41 -14.85 -10.02
C ARG A 125 15.23 -16.05 -10.51
N GLU A 126 14.89 -17.25 -10.10
CA GLU A 126 15.53 -18.47 -10.64
C GLU A 126 15.45 -18.56 -12.16
N ARG A 127 14.33 -18.06 -12.76
CA ARG A 127 14.10 -18.05 -14.18
C ARG A 127 14.41 -16.72 -14.86
N ASN A 128 14.50 -15.65 -14.06
CA ASN A 128 14.67 -14.27 -14.56
C ASN A 128 15.77 -13.53 -13.75
N PRO A 129 17.04 -13.99 -13.78
CA PRO A 129 18.10 -13.50 -12.89
C PRO A 129 18.49 -12.03 -13.15
N GLY A 130 18.25 -11.49 -14.34
CA GLY A 130 18.55 -10.12 -14.73
C GLY A 130 17.52 -9.09 -14.23
N ILE A 131 16.31 -9.53 -13.86
CA ILE A 131 15.25 -8.62 -13.42
C ILE A 131 15.53 -8.15 -11.98
N ARG A 132 15.46 -6.84 -11.77
CA ARG A 132 15.70 -6.18 -10.50
C ARG A 132 14.38 -5.81 -9.82
N PHE A 133 14.37 -5.84 -8.50
CA PHE A 133 13.23 -5.41 -7.70
C PHE A 133 13.58 -4.16 -6.88
N SER A 134 12.65 -3.22 -6.84
CA SER A 134 12.59 -2.16 -5.84
C SER A 134 11.39 -2.43 -4.95
N LEU A 135 11.60 -2.37 -3.66
CA LEU A 135 10.61 -2.79 -2.67
C LEU A 135 10.14 -1.56 -1.89
N ALA A 136 8.83 -1.36 -1.83
CA ALA A 136 8.16 -0.34 -1.03
C ALA A 136 7.26 -1.01 0.01
N GLN A 137 7.30 -0.50 1.23
CA GLN A 137 6.48 -1.00 2.35
C GLN A 137 5.70 0.15 2.98
N GLY A 138 4.47 -0.12 3.41
CA GLY A 138 3.66 0.89 4.05
C GLY A 138 2.30 0.36 4.51
N SER A 139 1.42 1.29 4.88
CA SER A 139 0.02 0.98 5.14
C SER A 139 -0.67 0.51 3.86
N ARG A 140 -1.86 -0.09 4.00
CA ARG A 140 -2.66 -0.47 2.84
C ARG A 140 -3.02 0.74 1.98
N GLN A 141 -3.37 1.85 2.62
CA GLN A 141 -3.75 3.07 1.90
C GLN A 141 -2.58 3.66 1.14
N ASP A 142 -1.41 3.82 1.78
CA ASP A 142 -0.21 4.34 1.11
C ASP A 142 0.18 3.52 -0.11
N MET A 143 0.12 2.18 0.02
CA MET A 143 0.47 1.28 -1.07
C MET A 143 -0.53 1.34 -2.24
N LEU A 144 -1.82 1.53 -1.97
CA LEU A 144 -2.82 1.70 -3.02
C LEU A 144 -2.72 3.08 -3.67
N ASP A 145 -2.44 4.13 -2.92
CA ASP A 145 -2.23 5.48 -3.45
C ASP A 145 -1.01 5.50 -4.37
N ALA A 146 0.12 4.93 -3.93
CA ALA A 146 1.33 4.80 -4.76
C ALA A 146 1.10 3.95 -6.04
N LEU A 147 0.23 2.93 -5.96
CA LEU A 147 -0.17 2.16 -7.15
C LEU A 147 -0.99 3.00 -8.12
N HIS A 148 -1.96 3.78 -7.64
CA HIS A 148 -2.75 4.70 -8.47
C HIS A 148 -1.92 5.81 -9.10
N GLU A 149 -0.91 6.29 -8.36
CA GLU A 149 0.02 7.31 -8.83
C GLU A 149 1.06 6.76 -9.81
N GLY A 150 1.14 5.42 -9.95
CA GLY A 150 2.08 4.74 -10.84
C GLY A 150 3.52 4.70 -10.31
N GLU A 151 3.71 4.92 -9.03
CA GLU A 151 5.01 4.80 -8.34
C GLU A 151 5.42 3.34 -8.13
N ILE A 152 4.42 2.45 -8.01
CA ILE A 152 4.58 0.99 -7.89
C ILE A 152 3.88 0.29 -9.06
N ASP A 153 4.47 -0.82 -9.53
CA ASP A 153 3.91 -1.61 -10.64
C ASP A 153 2.87 -2.63 -10.15
N LEU A 154 3.13 -3.28 -9.01
CA LEU A 154 2.25 -4.25 -8.37
C LEU A 154 2.26 -4.08 -6.85
N VAL A 155 1.15 -4.44 -6.21
CA VAL A 155 1.06 -4.38 -4.75
C VAL A 155 0.45 -5.66 -4.17
N PHE A 156 1.01 -6.14 -3.05
CA PHE A 156 0.41 -7.17 -2.21
C PHE A 156 -0.27 -6.53 -1.01
N VAL A 157 -1.59 -6.63 -0.96
CA VAL A 157 -2.42 -6.00 0.10
C VAL A 157 -3.48 -6.95 0.66
N ALA A 158 -3.94 -6.62 1.85
CA ALA A 158 -5.05 -7.27 2.54
C ALA A 158 -5.78 -6.27 3.47
N PRO A 159 -7.11 -6.15 3.37
CA PRO A 159 -7.97 -6.75 2.35
C PRO A 159 -7.72 -6.19 0.94
N MET A 160 -8.09 -6.96 -0.09
CA MET A 160 -7.98 -6.49 -1.47
C MET A 160 -8.89 -5.28 -1.73
N PRO A 161 -8.50 -4.37 -2.65
CA PRO A 161 -9.32 -3.22 -3.06
C PRO A 161 -10.44 -3.67 -4.02
N LEU A 162 -11.50 -4.27 -3.47
CA LEU A 162 -12.63 -4.72 -4.26
C LEU A 162 -13.48 -3.54 -4.73
N GLY A 163 -13.87 -3.54 -6.02
CA GLY A 163 -14.73 -2.50 -6.60
C GLY A 163 -14.01 -1.25 -7.06
N ASP A 164 -12.69 -1.20 -7.02
CA ASP A 164 -11.91 -0.11 -7.61
C ASP A 164 -11.79 -0.32 -9.13
N PRO A 165 -12.39 0.56 -9.97
CA PRO A 165 -12.36 0.39 -11.42
C PRO A 165 -10.98 0.65 -12.05
N GLY A 166 -10.09 1.33 -11.33
CA GLY A 166 -8.72 1.61 -11.76
C GLY A 166 -7.76 0.46 -11.54
N LEU A 167 -8.17 -0.59 -10.80
CA LEU A 167 -7.32 -1.68 -10.41
C LEU A 167 -7.88 -3.04 -10.81
N VAL A 168 -6.99 -3.95 -11.16
CA VAL A 168 -7.28 -5.38 -11.26
C VAL A 168 -6.67 -6.07 -10.05
N SER A 169 -7.47 -6.88 -9.36
CA SER A 169 -7.04 -7.62 -8.17
C SER A 169 -7.24 -9.11 -8.34
N ARG A 170 -6.30 -9.91 -7.85
CA ARG A 170 -6.37 -11.38 -7.80
C ARG A 170 -6.10 -11.88 -6.39
N PRO A 171 -6.98 -12.73 -5.86
CA PRO A 171 -6.77 -13.35 -4.56
C PRO A 171 -5.63 -14.36 -4.64
N LEU A 172 -4.77 -14.35 -3.63
CA LEU A 172 -3.65 -15.28 -3.48
C LEU A 172 -3.91 -16.25 -2.33
N ALA A 173 -4.34 -15.75 -1.18
CA ALA A 173 -4.59 -16.56 0.00
C ALA A 173 -5.52 -15.87 1.00
N ASP A 174 -6.14 -16.66 1.86
CA ASP A 174 -6.88 -16.18 3.02
C ASP A 174 -6.05 -16.35 4.29
N GLN A 175 -6.04 -15.32 5.13
CA GLN A 175 -5.48 -15.36 6.49
C GLN A 175 -6.60 -15.29 7.52
N GLU A 176 -6.62 -16.25 8.44
CA GLU A 176 -7.53 -16.22 9.59
C GLU A 176 -7.05 -15.17 10.59
N LEU A 177 -7.98 -14.34 11.08
CA LEU A 177 -7.73 -13.41 12.16
C LEU A 177 -8.12 -14.06 13.49
N LEU A 178 -7.25 -13.90 14.46
CA LEU A 178 -7.38 -14.44 15.81
C LEU A 178 -7.40 -13.28 16.81
N LEU A 179 -8.10 -13.47 17.91
CA LEU A 179 -7.89 -12.61 19.06
C LEU A 179 -6.58 -12.97 19.72
N CYS A 180 -5.68 -12.02 19.82
CA CYS A 180 -4.44 -12.10 20.58
C CYS A 180 -4.67 -11.50 21.97
N ALA A 181 -4.42 -12.26 23.03
CA ALA A 181 -4.59 -11.82 24.41
C ALA A 181 -3.42 -12.27 25.29
N PRO A 182 -3.04 -11.54 26.35
CA PRO A 182 -2.07 -12.04 27.30
C PRO A 182 -2.65 -13.24 28.08
N PRO A 183 -1.85 -14.20 28.53
CA PRO A 183 -2.33 -15.40 29.22
C PRO A 183 -3.18 -15.14 30.45
N SER A 184 -2.96 -14.00 31.12
CA SER A 184 -3.73 -13.57 32.30
C SER A 184 -5.09 -12.98 31.96
N HIS A 185 -5.39 -12.72 30.69
CA HIS A 185 -6.63 -12.10 30.27
C HIS A 185 -7.83 -13.04 30.40
N ARG A 186 -9.01 -12.52 30.79
CA ARG A 186 -10.24 -13.28 30.99
C ARG A 186 -10.66 -14.12 29.75
N LEU A 187 -10.36 -13.63 28.56
CA LEU A 187 -10.66 -14.32 27.30
C LEU A 187 -9.64 -15.40 26.94
N ALA A 188 -8.44 -15.42 27.52
CA ALA A 188 -7.38 -16.35 27.18
C ALA A 188 -7.73 -17.83 27.46
N THR A 189 -8.68 -18.07 28.36
CA THR A 189 -9.15 -19.43 28.70
C THR A 189 -10.28 -19.93 27.76
N ARG A 190 -10.77 -19.06 26.87
CA ARG A 190 -11.84 -19.41 25.93
C ARG A 190 -11.29 -20.18 24.73
N THR A 191 -12.01 -21.18 24.27
CA THR A 191 -11.68 -21.91 23.05
C THR A 191 -12.08 -21.13 21.79
N ARG A 192 -13.03 -20.22 21.91
CA ARG A 192 -13.50 -19.29 20.86
C ARG A 192 -14.07 -18.03 21.51
N VAL A 193 -13.98 -16.91 20.80
CA VAL A 193 -14.57 -15.62 21.21
C VAL A 193 -15.46 -15.05 20.11
N ARG A 194 -16.52 -14.37 20.49
CA ARG A 194 -17.37 -13.63 19.55
C ARG A 194 -16.95 -12.16 19.54
N ALA A 195 -17.25 -11.44 18.47
CA ALA A 195 -16.99 -10.00 18.40
C ALA A 195 -17.59 -9.25 19.60
N ALA A 196 -18.81 -9.59 20.00
CA ALA A 196 -19.47 -8.97 21.17
C ALA A 196 -18.73 -9.21 22.50
N ASP A 197 -17.89 -10.26 22.62
CA ASP A 197 -17.10 -10.50 23.82
C ASP A 197 -15.94 -9.48 23.99
N LEU A 198 -15.68 -8.66 22.96
CA LEU A 198 -14.67 -7.59 22.94
C LEU A 198 -15.21 -6.25 23.43
N GLU A 199 -16.53 -6.13 23.65
CA GLU A 199 -17.13 -4.91 24.18
C GLU A 199 -16.53 -4.56 25.53
N GLY A 200 -16.06 -3.32 25.66
CA GLY A 200 -15.41 -2.80 26.88
C GLY A 200 -13.96 -3.22 27.08
N GLU A 201 -13.38 -4.06 26.20
CA GLU A 201 -11.96 -4.38 26.27
C GLU A 201 -11.08 -3.24 25.73
N ASP A 202 -9.88 -3.11 26.30
CA ASP A 202 -8.83 -2.26 25.74
C ASP A 202 -8.23 -2.92 24.51
N LEU A 203 -8.43 -2.30 23.34
CA LEU A 203 -7.89 -2.81 22.08
C LEU A 203 -6.55 -2.13 21.75
N VAL A 204 -5.57 -2.96 21.38
CA VAL A 204 -4.33 -2.53 20.72
C VAL A 204 -4.49 -2.83 19.24
N THR A 205 -4.33 -1.83 18.39
CA THR A 205 -4.60 -1.99 16.95
C THR A 205 -3.58 -1.29 16.08
N LEU A 206 -3.73 -1.40 14.78
CA LEU A 206 -2.96 -0.60 13.84
C LEU A 206 -3.65 0.78 13.64
N GLU A 207 -2.88 1.76 13.18
CA GLU A 207 -3.37 3.09 12.84
C GLU A 207 -4.39 3.05 11.70
N HIS A 208 -5.12 4.17 11.51
CA HIS A 208 -5.97 4.34 10.34
C HIS A 208 -5.15 4.24 9.03
N GLY A 209 -5.78 3.70 7.97
CA GLY A 209 -5.09 3.39 6.70
C GLY A 209 -4.58 1.95 6.64
N TYR A 210 -4.48 1.24 7.75
CA TYR A 210 -4.16 -0.18 7.78
C TYR A 210 -5.41 -1.04 7.65
N GLY A 211 -5.35 -2.09 6.82
CA GLY A 211 -6.49 -2.97 6.60
C GLY A 211 -6.95 -3.74 7.84
N LEU A 212 -6.05 -4.06 8.78
CA LEU A 212 -6.43 -4.70 10.05
C LEU A 212 -7.20 -3.75 10.95
N ARG A 213 -6.90 -2.44 10.93
CA ARG A 213 -7.69 -1.43 11.65
C ARG A 213 -9.12 -1.40 11.11
N GLN A 214 -9.29 -1.28 9.81
CA GLN A 214 -10.61 -1.28 9.19
C GLN A 214 -11.40 -2.53 9.55
N ILE A 215 -10.80 -3.72 9.47
CA ILE A 215 -11.49 -4.98 9.84
C ILE A 215 -11.88 -4.99 11.31
N THR A 216 -11.05 -4.45 12.21
CA THR A 216 -11.37 -4.36 13.64
C THR A 216 -12.56 -3.44 13.87
N ASP A 217 -12.56 -2.25 13.26
CA ASP A 217 -13.64 -1.27 13.38
C ASP A 217 -14.95 -1.84 12.83
N ASP A 218 -14.92 -2.45 11.63
CA ASP A 218 -16.08 -3.08 10.98
C ASP A 218 -16.64 -4.24 11.82
N LEU A 219 -15.79 -5.05 12.43
CA LEU A 219 -16.19 -6.17 13.28
C LEU A 219 -16.90 -5.69 14.55
N CYS A 220 -16.36 -4.66 15.21
CA CYS A 220 -16.96 -4.06 16.40
C CYS A 220 -18.29 -3.37 16.07
N ALA A 221 -18.33 -2.60 14.98
CA ALA A 221 -19.56 -1.94 14.51
C ALA A 221 -20.66 -2.97 14.18
N ALA A 222 -20.32 -4.08 13.52
CA ALA A 222 -21.26 -5.17 13.23
C ALA A 222 -21.77 -5.87 14.51
N ALA A 223 -21.01 -5.82 15.59
CA ALA A 223 -21.41 -6.33 16.90
C ALA A 223 -22.16 -5.28 17.75
N GLY A 224 -22.32 -4.05 17.27
CA GLY A 224 -23.14 -3.00 17.88
C GLY A 224 -22.39 -2.10 18.87
N PHE A 225 -21.06 -2.06 18.85
CA PHE A 225 -20.27 -1.20 19.73
C PHE A 225 -19.10 -0.55 19.00
N GLU A 226 -18.58 0.56 19.55
CA GLU A 226 -17.34 1.19 19.12
C GLU A 226 -16.15 0.62 19.91
N PRO A 227 -15.01 0.32 19.21
CA PRO A 227 -13.83 -0.22 19.89
C PRO A 227 -13.18 0.82 20.81
N ARG A 228 -12.82 0.41 22.03
CA ARG A 228 -12.01 1.25 22.93
C ARG A 228 -10.54 1.05 22.59
N ILE A 229 -9.96 1.96 21.78
CA ILE A 229 -8.56 1.89 21.37
C ILE A 229 -7.68 2.45 22.47
N ALA A 230 -6.87 1.60 23.08
CA ALA A 230 -5.90 1.98 24.10
C ALA A 230 -4.54 2.35 23.49
N PHE A 231 -4.11 1.64 22.44
CA PHE A 231 -2.86 1.89 21.75
C PHE A 231 -2.99 1.65 20.24
N GLU A 232 -2.26 2.44 19.48
CA GLU A 232 -2.14 2.33 18.03
C GLU A 232 -0.67 2.14 17.63
N GLY A 233 -0.42 1.32 16.61
CA GLY A 233 0.92 1.06 16.07
C GLY A 233 0.89 0.93 14.56
N GLN A 234 2.07 0.81 13.94
CA GLN A 234 2.20 0.69 12.50
C GLN A 234 2.56 -0.73 12.05
N GLU A 235 2.95 -1.60 12.99
CA GLU A 235 3.38 -2.97 12.70
C GLU A 235 2.67 -3.98 13.59
N SER A 236 2.24 -5.11 12.99
CA SER A 236 1.55 -6.18 13.70
C SER A 236 2.40 -6.81 14.82
N GLU A 237 3.71 -6.86 14.64
CA GLU A 237 4.62 -7.42 15.67
C GLU A 237 4.75 -6.47 16.87
N THR A 238 4.75 -5.16 16.64
CA THR A 238 4.69 -4.16 17.73
C THR A 238 3.38 -4.28 18.51
N VAL A 239 2.25 -4.38 17.81
CA VAL A 239 0.93 -4.62 18.42
C VAL A 239 0.94 -5.91 19.24
N ARG A 240 1.50 -7.00 18.71
CA ARG A 240 1.64 -8.28 19.41
C ARG A 240 2.49 -8.16 20.67
N GLY A 241 3.59 -7.40 20.60
CA GLY A 241 4.43 -7.09 21.75
C GLY A 241 3.71 -6.32 22.85
N LEU A 242 2.87 -5.33 22.50
CA LEU A 242 2.05 -4.57 23.44
C LEU A 242 1.00 -5.48 24.13
N VAL A 243 0.38 -6.40 23.36
CA VAL A 243 -0.51 -7.42 23.92
C VAL A 243 0.24 -8.33 24.90
N ALA A 244 1.44 -8.79 24.54
CA ALA A 244 2.27 -9.62 25.42
C ALA A 244 2.63 -8.92 26.74
N ALA A 245 2.78 -7.60 26.69
CA ALA A 245 3.01 -6.74 27.87
C ALA A 245 1.74 -6.51 28.72
N GLY A 246 0.59 -7.05 28.31
CA GLY A 246 -0.67 -6.91 29.07
C GLY A 246 -1.42 -5.61 28.85
N LEU A 247 -1.11 -4.85 27.78
CA LEU A 247 -1.65 -3.52 27.53
C LEU A 247 -3.01 -3.55 26.79
N GLY A 248 -3.57 -4.73 26.54
CA GLY A 248 -4.85 -4.92 25.90
C GLY A 248 -4.91 -6.20 25.08
N VAL A 249 -5.89 -6.28 24.19
CA VAL A 249 -6.07 -7.40 23.24
C VAL A 249 -6.07 -6.87 21.81
N ALA A 250 -5.77 -7.74 20.82
CA ALA A 250 -5.68 -7.33 19.42
C ALA A 250 -6.26 -8.38 18.47
N LEU A 251 -6.79 -7.95 17.32
CA LEU A 251 -7.13 -8.81 16.21
C LEU A 251 -5.97 -8.87 15.21
N LEU A 252 -5.29 -9.99 15.14
CA LEU A 252 -4.12 -10.18 14.29
C LEU A 252 -4.21 -11.49 13.50
N PRO A 253 -3.54 -11.59 12.35
CA PRO A 253 -3.37 -12.87 11.68
C PRO A 253 -2.59 -13.82 12.55
N ARG A 254 -2.81 -15.12 12.35
CA ARG A 254 -2.03 -16.19 12.99
C ARG A 254 -0.54 -15.93 12.79
N SER A 255 0.25 -16.10 13.85
CA SER A 255 1.70 -16.00 13.75
C SER A 255 2.30 -17.24 13.13
N ASP A 256 3.27 -17.07 12.23
CA ASP A 256 4.07 -18.16 11.68
C ASP A 256 5.12 -18.67 12.68
N HIS A 257 5.35 -17.92 13.75
CA HIS A 257 6.30 -18.27 14.81
C HIS A 257 5.55 -18.30 16.15
N PRO A 258 5.98 -19.15 17.09
CA PRO A 258 5.46 -19.08 18.44
C PRO A 258 5.54 -17.64 18.94
N PRO A 259 4.46 -17.08 19.49
CA PRO A 259 4.47 -15.71 19.96
C PRO A 259 5.56 -15.55 21.01
N ALA A 260 6.55 -14.70 20.73
CA ALA A 260 7.52 -14.31 21.74
C ALA A 260 6.76 -13.61 22.87
N GLY A 261 6.93 -14.05 24.12
CA GLY A 261 6.39 -13.36 25.27
C GLY A 261 4.98 -13.77 25.74
N GLY A 262 4.43 -14.92 25.27
CA GLY A 262 3.23 -15.47 25.94
C GLY A 262 1.91 -14.82 25.52
N VAL A 263 1.69 -14.61 24.24
CA VAL A 263 0.36 -14.27 23.70
C VAL A 263 -0.42 -15.55 23.41
N VAL A 264 -1.70 -15.58 23.82
CA VAL A 264 -2.65 -16.64 23.46
C VAL A 264 -3.43 -16.20 22.24
N GLU A 265 -3.46 -17.04 21.20
CA GLU A 265 -4.23 -16.82 19.99
C GLU A 265 -5.54 -17.60 20.04
N ILE A 266 -6.68 -16.90 20.02
CA ILE A 266 -8.02 -17.46 20.22
C ILE A 266 -8.84 -17.25 18.95
N PRO A 267 -9.38 -18.32 18.33
CA PRO A 267 -10.24 -18.18 17.15
C PRO A 267 -11.52 -17.40 17.44
N LEU A 268 -11.95 -16.61 16.44
CA LEU A 268 -13.25 -15.95 16.50
C LEU A 268 -14.38 -16.90 16.10
N SER A 269 -15.59 -16.58 16.53
CA SER A 269 -16.82 -17.29 16.18
C SER A 269 -17.93 -16.29 15.80
N PRO A 270 -18.35 -16.21 14.53
CA PRO A 270 -17.83 -16.95 13.37
C PRO A 270 -16.36 -16.59 13.04
N PRO A 271 -15.63 -17.49 12.33
CA PRO A 271 -14.25 -17.20 11.94
C PRO A 271 -14.16 -16.00 11.00
N VAL A 272 -13.22 -15.11 11.26
CA VAL A 272 -12.93 -13.91 10.46
C VAL A 272 -11.69 -14.15 9.62
N PHE A 273 -11.75 -13.79 8.35
CA PHE A 273 -10.64 -13.92 7.40
C PHE A 273 -10.41 -12.61 6.68
N ARG A 274 -9.15 -12.37 6.32
CA ARG A 274 -8.80 -11.36 5.33
C ARG A 274 -8.18 -12.05 4.11
N THR A 275 -8.56 -11.60 2.93
CA THR A 275 -7.95 -12.10 1.69
C THR A 275 -6.75 -11.25 1.32
N VAL A 276 -5.60 -11.91 1.26
CA VAL A 276 -4.37 -11.33 0.68
C VAL A 276 -4.44 -11.49 -0.82
N GLY A 277 -4.18 -10.42 -1.54
CA GLY A 277 -4.17 -10.43 -2.99
C GLY A 277 -3.05 -9.62 -3.59
N VAL A 278 -2.84 -9.81 -4.88
CA VAL A 278 -2.02 -8.95 -5.73
C VAL A 278 -2.94 -8.03 -6.52
N SER A 279 -2.58 -6.74 -6.59
CA SER A 279 -3.31 -5.74 -7.38
C SER A 279 -2.33 -4.98 -8.29
N TRP A 280 -2.83 -4.56 -9.45
CA TRP A 280 -2.10 -3.77 -10.44
C TRP A 280 -3.05 -2.84 -11.18
N PRO A 281 -2.55 -1.79 -11.87
CA PRO A 281 -3.38 -0.88 -12.63
C PRO A 281 -4.16 -1.60 -13.73
N ALA A 282 -5.42 -1.22 -13.94
CA ALA A 282 -6.23 -1.71 -15.06
C ALA A 282 -5.68 -1.18 -16.40
N GLY A 283 -5.82 -2.00 -17.47
CA GLY A 283 -5.31 -1.68 -18.81
C GLY A 283 -3.88 -2.14 -19.04
N GLU A 284 -3.26 -1.67 -20.14
CA GLU A 284 -1.94 -2.12 -20.61
C GLU A 284 -0.77 -1.32 -20.01
N ARG A 285 -0.80 -1.03 -18.72
CA ARG A 285 0.20 -0.14 -18.09
C ARG A 285 1.40 -0.85 -17.44
N LEU A 286 1.41 -2.18 -17.44
CA LEU A 286 2.54 -2.92 -16.88
C LEU A 286 3.67 -3.09 -17.88
N THR A 287 4.91 -2.88 -17.43
CA THR A 287 6.11 -3.22 -18.22
C THR A 287 6.21 -4.73 -18.46
N PRO A 288 6.96 -5.19 -19.46
CA PRO A 288 7.16 -6.62 -19.73
C PRO A 288 7.61 -7.41 -18.49
N ALA A 289 8.57 -6.89 -17.73
CA ALA A 289 9.03 -7.51 -16.47
C ALA A 289 7.92 -7.61 -15.42
N ALA A 290 7.15 -6.53 -15.22
CA ALA A 290 6.04 -6.52 -14.27
C ALA A 290 4.91 -7.48 -14.68
N ARG A 291 4.61 -7.57 -15.99
CA ARG A 291 3.66 -8.57 -16.54
C ARG A 291 4.13 -10.00 -16.27
N ALA A 292 5.40 -10.30 -16.57
CA ALA A 292 5.97 -11.62 -16.32
C ALA A 292 5.90 -12.02 -14.83
N PHE A 293 6.20 -11.10 -13.93
CA PHE A 293 6.10 -11.35 -12.49
C PHE A 293 4.65 -11.52 -12.03
N ARG A 294 3.72 -10.69 -12.50
CA ARG A 294 2.28 -10.88 -12.26
C ARG A 294 1.81 -12.27 -12.66
N ASP A 295 2.18 -12.71 -13.87
CA ASP A 295 1.77 -14.01 -14.41
C ASP A 295 2.38 -15.16 -13.63
N HIS A 296 3.65 -15.01 -13.18
CA HIS A 296 4.29 -15.96 -12.26
C HIS A 296 3.50 -16.06 -10.94
N VAL A 297 3.19 -14.94 -10.30
CA VAL A 297 2.43 -14.89 -9.03
C VAL A 297 1.03 -15.50 -9.18
N CYS A 298 0.34 -15.19 -10.28
CA CYS A 298 -1.02 -15.69 -10.53
C CYS A 298 -1.09 -17.17 -10.93
N SER A 299 -0.01 -17.73 -11.49
CA SER A 299 0.01 -19.10 -12.03
C SER A 299 0.60 -20.14 -11.07
N HIS A 300 1.35 -19.70 -10.08
CA HIS A 300 2.00 -20.59 -9.13
C HIS A 300 1.36 -20.38 -7.74
N PRO A 301 0.48 -21.31 -7.30
CA PRO A 301 0.04 -21.34 -5.90
C PRO A 301 1.29 -21.61 -5.06
N THR A 302 1.80 -20.57 -4.45
CA THR A 302 2.96 -20.66 -3.56
C THR A 302 2.50 -21.30 -2.26
N ASP A 303 3.29 -22.24 -1.73
CA ASP A 303 3.15 -22.64 -0.34
C ASP A 303 3.53 -21.44 0.53
N LEU A 304 2.53 -20.70 0.95
CA LEU A 304 2.69 -19.46 1.70
C LEU A 304 2.90 -19.73 3.21
N GLY A 305 3.00 -21.02 3.59
CA GLY A 305 3.12 -21.42 4.99
C GLY A 305 1.76 -21.57 5.72
N PRO A 306 1.80 -22.04 6.97
CA PRO A 306 0.61 -22.47 7.73
C PRO A 306 -0.36 -21.34 8.09
N ALA A 307 0.08 -20.09 8.05
CA ALA A 307 -0.79 -18.92 8.31
C ALA A 307 -1.71 -18.60 7.14
N PHE A 308 -1.48 -19.18 5.97
CA PHE A 308 -2.23 -18.92 4.75
C PHE A 308 -3.05 -20.16 4.36
N ARG A 309 -4.22 -19.91 3.82
CA ARG A 309 -5.11 -20.93 3.24
C ARG A 309 -5.42 -20.58 1.79
N PRO A 310 -5.74 -21.55 0.93
CA PRO A 310 -6.26 -21.24 -0.40
C PRO A 310 -7.44 -20.27 -0.30
N PRO A 311 -7.52 -19.28 -1.21
CA PRO A 311 -8.62 -18.31 -1.17
C PRO A 311 -9.95 -19.05 -1.29
N ARG A 312 -10.92 -18.64 -0.47
CA ARG A 312 -12.29 -19.15 -0.53
C ARG A 312 -12.89 -18.68 -1.85
N GLY A 313 -12.82 -19.52 -2.88
CA GLY A 313 -13.49 -19.27 -4.14
C GLY A 313 -14.95 -18.90 -3.90
N LYS A 314 -15.47 -17.88 -4.57
CA LYS A 314 -16.91 -17.83 -4.83
C LYS A 314 -17.25 -19.19 -5.41
N ARG A 315 -17.98 -20.00 -4.67
CA ARG A 315 -18.67 -21.16 -5.29
C ARG A 315 -19.43 -20.57 -6.46
N SER A 316 -18.94 -20.83 -7.67
CA SER A 316 -19.70 -20.57 -8.88
C SER A 316 -21.04 -21.28 -8.67
N GLY A 317 -22.08 -20.48 -8.43
CA GLY A 317 -23.45 -20.97 -8.47
C GLY A 317 -23.65 -21.53 -9.85
N GLN A 318 -23.66 -22.84 -9.95
CA GLN A 318 -24.40 -23.54 -10.96
C GLN A 318 -25.85 -23.38 -10.60
N ALA A 319 -26.58 -22.64 -11.37
CA ALA A 319 -27.98 -22.86 -11.74
C ALA A 319 -28.23 -22.07 -13.03
#